data_0a238f3481813b8e7dd934a4fe1ccaeb
#
_entry.id   0a238f3481813b8e7dd934a4fe1ccaeb
#
_cell.length_a   1.000
_cell.length_b   1.000
_cell.length_c   1.000
_cell.angle_alpha   90.00
_cell.angle_beta   90.00
_cell.angle_gamma   90.00
#
_symmetry.space_group_name_H-M   'P 1'
#
loop_
_entity.id
_entity.type
_entity.pdbx_description
1 polymer ?
#
loop_
_entity_poly.entity_id
_entity_poly.type
_entity_poly.pdbx_seq_one_letter_code
_entity_poly.pdbx_strand_id
1 'polypeptide(L)' 'MKKELKSISFTDENALCNFVNEKQISQENIQAIVQTTVYDQVYTTLYYWVITE' A
#
# COMPACT_ATOMS: atom_id res chain seq x y z
N MET A 1 9.70 3.98 -19.81
CA MET A 1 9.19 3.98 -18.44
C MET A 1 7.90 3.16 -18.36
N LYS A 2 7.85 2.23 -17.44
CA LYS A 2 6.64 1.45 -17.19
C LYS A 2 6.18 1.67 -15.76
N LYS A 3 4.88 1.61 -15.56
CA LYS A 3 4.30 1.62 -14.21
C LYS A 3 3.70 0.26 -13.93
N GLU A 4 3.99 -0.27 -12.76
CA GLU A 4 3.40 -1.51 -12.31
C GLU A 4 2.57 -1.24 -11.06
N LEU A 5 1.39 -1.80 -11.03
CA LEU A 5 0.54 -1.75 -9.84
C LEU A 5 0.94 -2.86 -8.89
N LYS A 6 1.29 -2.48 -7.68
CA LYS A 6 1.65 -3.45 -6.65
C LYS A 6 0.69 -3.31 -5.47
N SER A 7 0.58 -4.37 -4.70
CA SER A 7 -0.25 -4.35 -3.51
C SER A 7 0.46 -5.02 -2.36
N ILE A 8 0.17 -4.54 -1.17
CA ILE A 8 0.71 -5.11 0.06
C ILE A 8 -0.32 -4.93 1.16
N SER A 9 -0.50 -5.97 1.97
CA SER A 9 -1.47 -5.96 3.06
C SER A 9 -0.76 -5.83 4.40
N PHE A 10 -1.38 -5.05 5.28
CA PHE A 10 -0.88 -4.83 6.63
C PHE A 10 -1.99 -5.13 7.63
N THR A 11 -1.60 -5.62 8.80
CA THR A 11 -2.54 -5.81 9.91
C THR A 11 -2.53 -4.64 10.87
N ASP A 12 -1.60 -3.68 10.67
CA ASP A 12 -1.42 -2.54 11.55
C ASP A 12 -1.24 -1.27 10.71
N GLU A 13 -2.01 -0.23 11.01
CA GLU A 13 -1.93 1.06 10.33
C GLU A 13 -0.53 1.66 10.42
N ASN A 14 0.13 1.50 11.56
CA ASN A 14 1.46 2.06 11.75
C ASN A 14 2.46 1.42 10.78
N ALA A 15 2.30 0.13 10.53
CA ALA A 15 3.15 -0.57 9.57
C ALA A 15 2.96 0.00 8.16
N LEU A 16 1.72 0.31 7.80
CA LEU A 16 1.41 0.94 6.51
C LEU A 16 2.10 2.29 6.39
N CYS A 17 1.95 3.13 7.41
CA CYS A 17 2.55 4.46 7.39
C CYS A 17 4.07 4.38 7.31
N ASN A 18 4.67 3.48 8.07
CA ASN A 18 6.11 3.28 8.05
C ASN A 18 6.59 2.83 6.68
N PHE A 19 5.85 1.92 6.06
CA PHE A 19 6.19 1.43 4.73
C PHE A 19 6.20 2.56 3.70
N VAL A 20 5.14 3.37 3.70
CA VAL A 20 5.03 4.49 2.76
C VAL A 20 6.16 5.49 2.97
N ASN A 21 6.48 5.78 4.23
CA ASN A 21 7.54 6.73 4.55
C ASN A 21 8.93 6.20 4.20
N GLU A 22 9.19 4.92 4.48
CA GLU A 22 10.49 4.31 4.17
C GLU A 22 10.73 4.23 2.67
N LYS A 23 9.71 3.84 1.92
CA LYS A 23 9.82 3.71 0.46
C LYS A 23 9.65 5.03 -0.24
N GLN A 24 9.31 6.08 0.49
CA GLN A 24 9.11 7.41 -0.05
C GLN A 24 8.13 7.40 -1.23
N ILE A 25 7.02 6.69 -1.03
CA ILE A 25 5.98 6.60 -2.05
C ILE A 25 5.24 7.92 -2.08
N SER A 26 5.24 8.59 -3.22
CA SER A 26 4.54 9.86 -3.34
C SER A 26 3.04 9.63 -3.41
N GLN A 27 2.30 10.63 -2.95
CA GLN A 27 0.84 10.56 -2.89
C GLN A 27 0.25 10.24 -4.26
N GLU A 28 0.79 10.77 -5.31
CA GLU A 28 0.29 10.56 -6.67
C GLU A 28 0.46 9.11 -7.15
N ASN A 29 1.33 8.35 -6.49
CA ASN A 29 1.56 6.95 -6.84
C ASN A 29 0.74 6.00 -5.98
N ILE A 30 -0.02 6.52 -5.01
CA ILE A 30 -0.92 5.70 -4.22
C ILE A 30 -2.25 5.62 -4.95
N GLN A 31 -2.62 4.40 -5.36
CA GLN A 31 -3.86 4.20 -6.11
C GLN A 31 -5.06 4.09 -5.17
N ALA A 32 -4.95 3.28 -4.14
CA ALA A 32 -6.06 3.06 -3.22
C ALA A 32 -5.57 2.43 -1.93
N ILE A 33 -6.30 2.66 -0.87
CA ILE A 33 -6.10 1.98 0.41
C ILE A 33 -7.45 1.37 0.77
N VAL A 34 -7.48 0.03 0.91
CA VAL A 34 -8.71 -0.71 1.13
C VAL A 34 -8.59 -1.50 2.42
N GLN A 35 -9.64 -1.44 3.24
CA GLN A 35 -9.72 -2.26 4.45
C GLN A 35 -10.62 -3.46 4.20
N THR A 36 -10.16 -4.62 4.64
CA THR A 36 -10.91 -5.88 4.52
C THR A 36 -10.91 -6.57 5.87
N THR A 37 -12.06 -7.06 6.29
CA THR A 37 -12.20 -7.81 7.52
C THR A 37 -12.41 -9.28 7.21
N VAL A 38 -11.55 -10.14 7.79
CA VAL A 38 -11.65 -11.59 7.64
C VAL A 38 -11.54 -12.20 9.03
N TYR A 39 -12.58 -12.90 9.50
CA TYR A 39 -12.61 -13.54 10.80
C TYR A 39 -12.16 -12.61 11.94
N ASP A 40 -12.80 -11.47 12.10
CA ASP A 40 -12.48 -10.49 13.14
C ASP A 40 -11.10 -9.84 13.00
N GLN A 41 -10.37 -10.16 11.94
CA GLN A 41 -9.07 -9.56 11.66
C GLN A 41 -9.22 -8.52 10.57
N VAL A 42 -8.75 -7.31 10.83
CA VAL A 42 -8.79 -6.23 9.84
C VAL A 42 -7.45 -6.16 9.12
N TYR A 43 -7.52 -6.20 7.80
CA TYR A 43 -6.35 -6.04 6.93
C TYR A 43 -6.48 -4.74 6.15
N THR A 44 -5.41 -3.98 6.10
CA THR A 44 -5.34 -2.77 5.28
C THR A 44 -4.43 -3.06 4.10
N THR A 45 -4.98 -2.97 2.89
CA THR A 45 -4.23 -3.25 1.67
C THR A 45 -3.93 -1.95 0.96
N LEU A 46 -2.66 -1.74 0.66
CA LEU A 46 -2.19 -0.58 -0.09
C LEU A 46 -1.96 -0.99 -1.54
N TYR A 47 -2.58 -0.28 -2.47
CA TYR A 47 -2.32 -0.42 -3.90
C TYR A 47 -1.54 0.80 -4.36
N TYR A 48 -0.39 0.58 -4.95
CA TYR A 48 0.48 1.68 -5.33
C TYR A 48 1.20 1.37 -6.64
N TRP A 49 1.58 2.43 -7.34
CA TRP A 49 2.28 2.33 -8.60
C TRP A 49 3.79 2.44 -8.37
N VAL A 50 4.53 1.57 -9.05
CA VAL A 50 5.99 1.60 -9.05
C VAL A 50 6.44 1.87 -10.48
N ILE A 51 7.37 2.82 -10.61
CA ILE A 51 7.92 3.15 -11.91
C ILE A 51 9.13 2.27 -12.13
N THR A 52 9.11 1.51 -13.22
CA THR A 52 10.21 0.65 -13.61
C THR A 52 10.75 1.10 -14.96
N GLU A 53 12.02 0.85 -15.19
CA GLU A 53 12.64 1.21 -16.47
C GLU A 53 12.76 0.02 -17.39
#